data_894adc1462e7fb05ee59ef250fe7846a
#
_entry.id   894adc1462e7fb05ee59ef250fe7846a
#
_cell.length_a   1.000
_cell.length_b   1.000
_cell.length_c   1.000
_cell.angle_alpha   90.00
_cell.angle_beta   90.00
_cell.angle_gamma   90.00
#
_symmetry.space_group_name_H-M   'P 1'
#
loop_
_entity.id
_entity.type
_entity.pdbx_description
1 polymer ?
#
loop_
_entity_poly.entity_id
_entity_poly.type
_entity_poly.pdbx_seq_one_letter_code
_entity_poly.pdbx_strand_id
1 'polypeptide(L)'
;MKLTGFVLVLGLLCTGNDARAQESRMLATCRPASERTGPVGCWIIAHERLGEMPAAPLFWHLSTYASRTAADAEKVRGATVVEALDKVWMLAIAPTGSRTPGGTRVAEIGPLVVKAGTSYTAQYMEAIFPPGARTRPHTHPGPEAWYHEAGGVCLETPEGRDFGRAGDNGFIVPADRPMQLTVMGKEQRRSLVLILHETGKPASGFDTNWMPKGLCNQ
;
A
#
# COMPACT_ATOMS: atom_id res chain seq x y z
N MET A 1 -7.36 -68.73 -30.20
CA MET A 1 -7.09 -67.29 -30.44
C MET A 1 -7.61 -66.51 -29.19
N LYS A 2 -6.69 -66.01 -28.35
CA LYS A 2 -7.03 -65.21 -27.17
C LYS A 2 -6.61 -63.79 -27.49
N LEU A 3 -7.59 -62.85 -27.57
CA LEU A 3 -7.31 -61.42 -27.65
C LEU A 3 -7.11 -60.87 -26.21
N THR A 4 -5.94 -60.34 -26.01
CA THR A 4 -5.59 -59.61 -24.77
C THR A 4 -5.83 -58.12 -25.02
N GLY A 5 -6.82 -57.55 -24.36
CA GLY A 5 -7.11 -56.10 -24.40
C GLY A 5 -6.11 -55.32 -23.55
N PHE A 6 -5.48 -54.34 -24.15
CA PHE A 6 -4.58 -53.40 -23.49
C PHE A 6 -5.42 -52.18 -23.06
N VAL A 7 -5.57 -51.97 -21.75
CA VAL A 7 -6.18 -50.77 -21.20
C VAL A 7 -5.13 -49.70 -21.02
N LEU A 8 -5.21 -48.65 -21.80
CA LEU A 8 -4.37 -47.46 -21.68
C LEU A 8 -4.94 -46.56 -20.59
N VAL A 9 -4.25 -46.48 -19.46
CA VAL A 9 -4.57 -45.51 -18.38
C VAL A 9 -3.89 -44.20 -18.73
N LEU A 10 -4.67 -43.22 -19.19
CA LEU A 10 -4.22 -41.82 -19.34
C LEU A 10 -4.21 -41.17 -17.97
N GLY A 11 -3.04 -41.06 -17.32
CA GLY A 11 -2.86 -40.27 -16.13
C GLY A 11 -2.88 -38.78 -16.43
N LEU A 12 -3.85 -38.06 -15.94
CA LEU A 12 -3.90 -36.59 -15.97
C LEU A 12 -2.85 -36.03 -15.00
N LEU A 13 -1.75 -35.53 -15.55
CA LEU A 13 -0.76 -34.71 -14.86
C LEU A 13 -1.09 -33.24 -15.10
N CYS A 14 -2.04 -32.66 -14.32
CA CYS A 14 -2.34 -31.23 -14.31
C CYS A 14 -2.42 -30.71 -12.87
N THR A 15 -1.28 -30.54 -12.19
CA THR A 15 -1.28 -29.86 -10.87
C THR A 15 -0.04 -28.99 -10.60
N GLY A 16 0.84 -28.78 -11.60
CA GLY A 16 2.08 -28.02 -11.35
C GLY A 16 2.06 -26.52 -11.70
N ASN A 17 1.13 -26.07 -12.52
CA ASN A 17 1.18 -24.70 -13.07
C ASN A 17 0.45 -23.68 -12.19
N ASP A 18 -0.59 -24.06 -11.46
CA ASP A 18 -1.38 -23.11 -10.66
C ASP A 18 -0.65 -22.61 -9.41
N ALA A 19 0.10 -23.49 -8.74
CA ALA A 19 0.88 -23.10 -7.56
C ALA A 19 2.01 -22.12 -7.92
N ARG A 20 2.73 -22.34 -9.02
CA ARG A 20 3.77 -21.42 -9.51
C ARG A 20 3.21 -20.09 -10.02
N ALA A 21 2.04 -20.11 -10.66
CA ALA A 21 1.35 -18.87 -11.09
C ALA A 21 0.84 -18.06 -9.89
N GLN A 22 0.47 -18.71 -8.81
CA GLN A 22 0.04 -18.05 -7.58
C GLN A 22 1.23 -17.46 -6.80
N GLU A 23 2.36 -18.14 -6.73
CA GLU A 23 3.59 -17.67 -6.10
C GLU A 23 4.19 -16.47 -6.85
N SER A 24 4.12 -16.44 -8.19
CA SER A 24 4.58 -15.33 -9.02
C SER A 24 3.74 -14.05 -8.87
N ARG A 25 2.54 -14.12 -8.26
CA ARG A 25 1.66 -12.98 -7.99
C ARG A 25 1.82 -12.41 -6.58
N MET A 26 2.59 -13.06 -5.71
CA MET A 26 2.89 -12.55 -4.38
C MET A 26 3.86 -11.37 -4.47
N LEU A 27 3.45 -10.25 -3.90
CA LEU A 27 4.28 -9.04 -3.87
C LEU A 27 5.43 -9.22 -2.88
N ALA A 28 6.62 -8.85 -3.32
CA ALA A 28 7.76 -8.69 -2.45
C ALA A 28 7.49 -7.56 -1.43
N THR A 29 8.22 -7.56 -0.31
CA THR A 29 8.25 -6.44 0.63
C THR A 29 8.74 -5.17 -0.07
N CYS A 30 8.25 -4.01 0.37
CA CYS A 30 8.74 -2.74 -0.15
C CYS A 30 10.23 -2.57 0.17
N ARG A 31 10.98 -2.05 -0.79
CA ARG A 31 12.43 -1.83 -0.73
C ARG A 31 12.74 -0.34 -0.83
N PRO A 32 13.93 0.11 -0.38
CA PRO A 32 14.37 1.49 -0.62
C PRO A 32 14.29 1.86 -2.11
N ALA A 33 13.89 3.09 -2.40
CA ALA A 33 13.79 3.58 -3.79
C ALA A 33 15.13 3.52 -4.53
N SER A 34 16.25 3.59 -3.82
CA SER A 34 17.62 3.41 -4.38
C SER A 34 17.86 1.99 -4.94
N GLU A 35 17.05 1.02 -4.56
CA GLU A 35 17.12 -0.37 -5.07
C GLU A 35 16.16 -0.63 -6.23
N ARG A 36 15.56 0.41 -6.78
CA ARG A 36 14.60 0.30 -7.87
C ARG A 36 15.28 -0.22 -9.14
N THR A 37 14.83 -1.36 -9.63
CA THR A 37 15.35 -2.02 -10.85
C THR A 37 14.36 -2.02 -12.01
N GLY A 38 13.15 -1.48 -11.80
CA GLY A 38 12.10 -1.48 -12.83
C GLY A 38 10.87 -0.67 -12.44
N PRO A 39 9.89 -0.56 -13.35
CA PRO A 39 8.70 0.27 -13.12
C PRO A 39 7.69 -0.38 -12.15
N VAL A 40 7.74 -1.69 -11.96
CA VAL A 40 6.78 -2.45 -11.13
C VAL A 40 7.41 -2.86 -9.81
N GLY A 41 6.72 -2.60 -8.71
CA GLY A 41 7.18 -2.93 -7.36
C GLY A 41 6.63 -1.99 -6.29
N CYS A 42 7.18 -2.12 -5.09
CA CYS A 42 6.93 -1.21 -3.98
C CYS A 42 8.26 -0.61 -3.51
N TRP A 43 8.31 0.70 -3.45
CA TRP A 43 9.52 1.42 -3.05
C TRP A 43 9.24 2.39 -1.91
N ILE A 44 10.09 2.32 -0.90
CA ILE A 44 10.11 3.30 0.19
C ILE A 44 10.79 4.56 -0.35
N ILE A 45 10.02 5.62 -0.50
CA ILE A 45 10.47 6.88 -1.11
C ILE A 45 10.90 7.92 -0.08
N ALA A 46 10.40 7.82 1.15
CA ALA A 46 10.86 8.65 2.27
C ALA A 46 10.47 8.07 3.63
N HIS A 47 11.20 8.50 4.66
CA HIS A 47 10.81 8.43 6.06
C HIS A 47 10.84 9.84 6.65
N GLU A 48 9.81 10.17 7.46
CA GLU A 48 9.75 11.43 8.21
C GLU A 48 9.49 11.13 9.69
N ARG A 49 10.38 11.62 10.55
CA ARG A 49 10.18 11.53 12.01
C ARG A 49 9.23 12.66 12.43
N LEU A 50 8.04 12.31 12.83
CA LEU A 50 7.00 13.27 13.19
C LEU A 50 7.08 13.72 14.65
N GLY A 51 7.82 13.00 15.50
CA GLY A 51 7.84 13.21 16.95
C GLY A 51 6.56 12.73 17.62
N GLU A 52 6.25 13.30 18.77
CA GLU A 52 5.06 12.96 19.55
C GLU A 52 3.78 13.46 18.89
N MET A 53 2.78 12.56 18.79
CA MET A 53 1.50 12.90 18.19
C MET A 53 0.60 13.66 19.15
N PRO A 54 -0.14 14.68 18.66
CA PRO A 54 -1.16 15.38 19.45
C PRO A 54 -2.38 14.47 19.69
N ALA A 55 -3.24 14.89 20.63
CA ALA A 55 -4.54 14.24 20.85
C ALA A 55 -5.60 14.59 19.80
N ALA A 56 -5.30 15.49 18.85
CA ALA A 56 -6.22 15.90 17.80
C ALA A 56 -6.22 14.92 16.62
N PRO A 57 -7.34 14.78 15.90
CA PRO A 57 -7.39 14.00 14.68
C PRO A 57 -6.41 14.53 13.61
N LEU A 58 -5.63 13.64 13.04
CA LEU A 58 -4.66 13.96 11.98
C LEU A 58 -5.10 13.36 10.66
N PHE A 59 -4.70 14.03 9.58
CA PHE A 59 -5.00 13.65 8.20
C PHE A 59 -3.72 13.66 7.37
N TRP A 60 -3.65 12.79 6.40
CA TRP A 60 -2.60 12.81 5.39
C TRP A 60 -3.03 13.74 4.24
N HIS A 61 -2.28 14.82 4.06
CA HIS A 61 -2.48 15.80 3.00
C HIS A 61 -1.52 15.53 1.86
N LEU A 62 -2.04 15.46 0.63
CA LEU A 62 -1.30 15.26 -0.58
C LEU A 62 -1.50 16.46 -1.51
N SER A 63 -0.41 17.11 -1.88
CA SER A 63 -0.41 18.20 -2.86
C SER A 63 0.66 17.97 -3.91
N THR A 64 0.40 18.34 -5.16
CA THR A 64 1.36 18.27 -6.26
C THR A 64 1.91 19.66 -6.60
N TYR A 65 3.12 19.68 -7.13
CA TYR A 65 3.85 20.87 -7.53
C TYR A 65 4.41 20.72 -8.95
N ALA A 66 4.62 21.84 -9.64
CA ALA A 66 5.18 21.85 -10.98
C ALA A 66 6.64 21.39 -11.03
N SER A 67 7.39 21.56 -9.92
CA SER A 67 8.79 21.13 -9.81
C SER A 67 9.18 20.89 -8.36
N ARG A 68 10.28 20.16 -8.16
CA ARG A 68 10.86 19.96 -6.83
C ARG A 68 11.29 21.28 -6.20
N THR A 69 11.91 22.18 -6.98
CA THR A 69 12.30 23.52 -6.50
C THR A 69 11.10 24.30 -5.98
N ALA A 70 9.96 24.27 -6.69
CA ALA A 70 8.73 24.92 -6.23
C ALA A 70 8.18 24.29 -4.94
N ALA A 71 8.23 22.97 -4.82
CA ALA A 71 7.79 22.29 -3.61
C ALA A 71 8.72 22.57 -2.42
N ASP A 72 10.03 22.56 -2.62
CA ASP A 72 11.01 22.82 -1.56
C ASP A 72 10.94 24.28 -1.06
N ALA A 73 10.62 25.24 -1.93
CA ALA A 73 10.42 26.66 -1.55
C ALA A 73 9.19 26.86 -0.65
N GLU A 74 8.15 26.04 -0.81
CA GLU A 74 6.89 26.13 -0.06
C GLU A 74 6.80 25.07 1.06
N LYS A 75 7.89 24.33 1.31
CA LYS A 75 7.89 23.23 2.27
C LYS A 75 7.58 23.71 3.68
N VAL A 76 6.48 23.21 4.24
CA VAL A 76 6.10 23.46 5.64
C VAL A 76 6.78 22.49 6.58
N ARG A 77 6.88 22.85 7.85
CA ARG A 77 7.45 21.99 8.89
C ARG A 77 6.69 20.65 8.97
N GLY A 78 7.42 19.55 9.00
CA GLY A 78 6.85 18.19 9.08
C GLY A 78 6.26 17.68 7.77
N ALA A 79 6.42 18.43 6.66
CA ALA A 79 6.09 17.94 5.34
C ALA A 79 7.30 17.29 4.67
N THR A 80 7.06 16.35 3.77
CA THR A 80 8.06 15.64 3.00
C THR A 80 7.84 15.87 1.52
N VAL A 81 8.86 16.31 0.79
CA VAL A 81 8.81 16.44 -0.66
C VAL A 81 9.41 15.20 -1.31
N VAL A 82 8.64 14.55 -2.19
CA VAL A 82 9.05 13.33 -2.91
C VAL A 82 8.72 13.43 -4.40
N GLU A 83 9.44 12.67 -5.21
CA GLU A 83 9.11 12.39 -6.61
C GLU A 83 8.59 10.95 -6.69
N ALA A 84 7.35 10.79 -7.13
CA ALA A 84 6.69 9.51 -7.24
C ALA A 84 5.53 9.61 -8.24
N LEU A 85 5.16 8.50 -8.88
CA LEU A 85 4.06 8.44 -9.85
C LEU A 85 4.17 9.53 -10.93
N ASP A 86 5.40 9.81 -11.37
CA ASP A 86 5.74 10.83 -12.39
C ASP A 86 5.38 12.28 -12.00
N LYS A 87 5.26 12.56 -10.68
CA LYS A 87 4.91 13.88 -10.14
C LYS A 87 5.78 14.25 -8.95
N VAL A 88 5.82 15.54 -8.66
CA VAL A 88 6.39 16.07 -7.41
C VAL A 88 5.27 16.25 -6.39
N TRP A 89 5.45 15.65 -5.23
CA TRP A 89 4.49 15.65 -4.15
C TRP A 89 5.04 16.34 -2.91
N MET A 90 4.19 17.09 -2.22
CA MET A 90 4.38 17.43 -0.83
C MET A 90 3.37 16.64 0.00
N LEU A 91 3.89 15.84 0.92
CA LEU A 91 3.14 14.95 1.81
C LEU A 91 3.24 15.50 3.23
N ALA A 92 2.10 15.76 3.88
CA ALA A 92 2.07 16.32 5.23
C ALA A 92 1.06 15.57 6.10
N ILE A 93 1.37 15.45 7.40
CA ILE A 93 0.44 14.96 8.43
C ILE A 93 0.04 16.15 9.29
N ALA A 94 -1.23 16.53 9.25
CA ALA A 94 -1.74 17.74 9.90
C ALA A 94 -3.23 17.61 10.23
N PRO A 95 -3.81 18.52 11.03
CA PRO A 95 -5.26 18.59 11.22
C PRO A 95 -6.03 18.75 9.91
N THR A 96 -7.32 18.38 9.90
CA THR A 96 -8.20 18.54 8.74
C THR A 96 -8.21 19.99 8.25
N GLY A 97 -8.34 20.17 6.94
CA GLY A 97 -8.39 21.48 6.31
C GLY A 97 -7.04 22.21 6.21
N SER A 98 -5.95 21.64 6.73
CA SER A 98 -4.60 22.18 6.54
C SER A 98 -4.25 22.25 5.05
N ARG A 99 -3.49 23.28 4.66
CA ARG A 99 -3.09 23.50 3.27
C ARG A 99 -1.60 23.67 3.17
N THR A 100 -1.02 23.15 2.10
CA THR A 100 0.35 23.42 1.69
C THR A 100 0.33 24.61 0.72
N PRO A 101 1.12 25.67 0.98
CA PRO A 101 1.16 26.83 0.07
C PRO A 101 1.61 26.43 -1.33
N GLY A 102 1.18 27.16 -2.36
CA GLY A 102 1.66 27.05 -3.73
C GLY A 102 1.37 25.73 -4.49
N GLY A 103 0.88 24.71 -3.78
CA GLY A 103 0.58 23.40 -4.37
C GLY A 103 -0.87 23.23 -4.81
N THR A 104 -1.09 22.29 -5.72
CA THR A 104 -2.43 21.81 -6.05
C THR A 104 -2.82 20.69 -5.12
N ARG A 105 -3.84 20.89 -4.27
CA ARG A 105 -4.36 19.85 -3.38
C ARG A 105 -4.95 18.70 -4.19
N VAL A 106 -4.53 17.49 -3.86
CA VAL A 106 -4.98 16.25 -4.50
C VAL A 106 -5.91 15.47 -3.57
N ALA A 107 -5.51 15.25 -2.31
CA ALA A 107 -6.30 14.47 -1.36
C ALA A 107 -6.04 14.91 0.09
N GLU A 108 -7.02 14.58 0.95
CA GLU A 108 -6.91 14.61 2.41
C GLU A 108 -7.52 13.30 2.93
N ILE A 109 -6.69 12.45 3.53
CA ILE A 109 -7.04 11.08 3.92
C ILE A 109 -6.93 10.97 5.43
N GLY A 110 -8.02 10.62 6.10
CA GLY A 110 -8.07 10.56 7.56
C GLY A 110 -9.48 10.31 8.09
N PRO A 111 -9.66 10.31 9.41
CA PRO A 111 -8.63 10.53 10.43
C PRO A 111 -7.67 9.35 10.59
N LEU A 112 -6.38 9.65 10.77
CA LEU A 112 -5.34 8.69 11.11
C LEU A 112 -5.38 8.48 12.64
N VAL A 113 -5.78 7.30 13.08
CA VAL A 113 -5.89 6.99 14.51
C VAL A 113 -4.52 6.65 15.06
N VAL A 114 -3.96 7.53 15.86
CA VAL A 114 -2.65 7.41 16.54
C VAL A 114 -2.80 7.60 18.04
N LYS A 115 -1.82 7.11 18.82
CA LYS A 115 -1.78 7.28 20.27
C LYS A 115 -1.14 8.64 20.60
N ALA A 116 -1.87 9.50 21.29
CA ALA A 116 -1.33 10.78 21.77
C ALA A 116 -0.08 10.58 22.66
N GLY A 117 0.89 11.49 22.57
CA GLY A 117 2.14 11.42 23.33
C GLY A 117 3.11 10.34 22.87
N THR A 118 2.77 9.58 21.84
CA THR A 118 3.67 8.56 21.24
C THR A 118 4.37 9.13 20.03
N SER A 119 5.67 8.90 19.90
CA SER A 119 6.46 9.32 18.74
C SER A 119 6.25 8.38 17.57
N TYR A 120 5.94 8.96 16.41
CA TYR A 120 5.72 8.23 15.17
C TYR A 120 6.72 8.59 14.08
N THR A 121 6.95 7.63 13.19
CA THR A 121 7.62 7.81 11.90
C THR A 121 6.62 7.54 10.80
N ALA A 122 6.53 8.45 9.82
CA ALA A 122 5.82 8.21 8.58
C ALA A 122 6.75 7.52 7.59
N GLN A 123 6.36 6.36 7.09
CA GLN A 123 6.99 5.70 5.95
C GLN A 123 6.12 5.93 4.74
N TYR A 124 6.65 6.64 3.74
CA TYR A 124 5.98 6.88 2.46
C TYR A 124 6.49 5.93 1.41
N MET A 125 5.56 5.39 0.63
CA MET A 125 5.89 4.41 -0.41
C MET A 125 5.16 4.73 -1.72
N GLU A 126 5.82 4.38 -2.82
CA GLU A 126 5.22 4.26 -4.14
C GLU A 126 4.99 2.79 -4.44
N ALA A 127 3.77 2.43 -4.82
CA ALA A 127 3.40 1.06 -5.15
C ALA A 127 2.77 0.98 -6.53
N ILE A 128 3.42 0.23 -7.44
CA ILE A 128 2.96 0.01 -8.83
C ILE A 128 2.90 -1.49 -9.06
N PHE A 129 1.68 -2.03 -9.21
CA PHE A 129 1.46 -3.47 -9.28
C PHE A 129 0.51 -3.87 -10.40
N PRO A 130 0.77 -4.99 -11.10
CA PRO A 130 -0.13 -5.50 -12.13
C PRO A 130 -1.42 -6.07 -11.54
N PRO A 131 -2.49 -6.20 -12.34
CA PRO A 131 -3.71 -6.88 -11.94
C PRO A 131 -3.46 -8.29 -11.39
N GLY A 132 -4.18 -8.64 -10.33
CA GLY A 132 -4.09 -9.93 -9.66
C GLY A 132 -2.89 -10.11 -8.73
N ALA A 133 -1.98 -9.13 -8.64
CA ALA A 133 -0.90 -9.15 -7.66
C ALA A 133 -1.47 -9.06 -6.23
N ARG A 134 -0.82 -9.77 -5.28
CA ARG A 134 -1.29 -9.87 -3.88
C ARG A 134 -0.16 -9.64 -2.90
N THR A 135 -0.48 -9.02 -1.77
CA THR A 135 0.45 -9.01 -0.63
C THR A 135 0.38 -10.35 0.13
N ARG A 136 1.42 -10.64 0.87
CA ARG A 136 1.32 -11.64 1.95
C ARG A 136 0.38 -11.09 3.04
N PRO A 137 -0.31 -11.95 3.83
CA PRO A 137 -0.97 -11.50 5.05
C PRO A 137 0.04 -10.81 5.97
N HIS A 138 -0.34 -9.63 6.48
CA HIS A 138 0.55 -8.82 7.33
C HIS A 138 -0.26 -7.84 8.20
N THR A 139 0.44 -7.18 9.12
CA THR A 139 -0.08 -6.13 10.00
C THR A 139 0.85 -4.93 9.99
N HIS A 140 0.35 -3.77 10.43
CA HIS A 140 1.15 -2.58 10.73
C HIS A 140 0.89 -2.13 12.16
N PRO A 141 1.91 -1.68 12.91
CA PRO A 141 1.75 -1.24 14.31
C PRO A 141 1.07 0.13 14.44
N GLY A 142 0.66 0.72 13.34
CA GLY A 142 -0.09 1.96 13.24
C GLY A 142 -0.95 1.99 11.99
N PRO A 143 -1.69 3.07 11.73
CA PRO A 143 -2.58 3.14 10.57
C PRO A 143 -1.80 3.14 9.26
N GLU A 144 -2.33 2.42 8.28
CA GLU A 144 -1.91 2.51 6.88
C GLU A 144 -2.98 3.23 6.07
N ALA A 145 -2.56 4.14 5.19
CA ALA A 145 -3.45 4.88 4.31
C ALA A 145 -2.98 4.82 2.86
N TRP A 146 -3.93 4.79 1.91
CA TRP A 146 -3.63 4.75 0.47
C TRP A 146 -4.34 5.85 -0.31
N TYR A 147 -3.56 6.45 -1.22
CA TYR A 147 -4.06 7.24 -2.33
C TYR A 147 -3.86 6.45 -3.63
N HIS A 148 -4.92 6.18 -4.37
CA HIS A 148 -4.88 5.50 -5.65
C HIS A 148 -4.93 6.51 -6.80
N GLU A 149 -3.84 6.63 -7.56
CA GLU A 149 -3.81 7.42 -8.79
C GLU A 149 -4.49 6.67 -9.95
N ALA A 150 -4.28 5.35 -10.02
CA ALA A 150 -4.87 4.49 -11.04
C ALA A 150 -5.14 3.09 -10.48
N GLY A 151 -6.05 2.36 -11.14
CA GLY A 151 -6.44 1.02 -10.78
C GLY A 151 -7.19 0.95 -9.45
N GLY A 152 -7.16 -0.23 -8.82
CA GLY A 152 -7.83 -0.44 -7.54
C GLY A 152 -7.35 -1.68 -6.82
N VAL A 153 -7.76 -1.80 -5.57
CA VAL A 153 -7.47 -2.94 -4.71
C VAL A 153 -8.73 -3.45 -4.03
N CYS A 154 -8.74 -4.74 -3.74
CA CYS A 154 -9.57 -5.34 -2.73
C CYS A 154 -8.70 -5.59 -1.50
N LEU A 155 -9.13 -5.09 -0.37
CA LEU A 155 -8.57 -5.33 0.94
C LEU A 155 -9.40 -6.41 1.63
N GLU A 156 -8.78 -7.51 2.03
CA GLU A 156 -9.39 -8.53 2.87
C GLU A 156 -8.84 -8.43 4.29
N THR A 157 -9.73 -8.46 5.29
CA THR A 157 -9.44 -8.42 6.72
C THR A 157 -10.28 -9.50 7.44
N PRO A 158 -10.08 -9.75 8.75
CA PRO A 158 -10.93 -10.64 9.51
C PRO A 158 -12.42 -10.30 9.47
N GLU A 159 -12.76 -9.01 9.33
CA GLU A 159 -14.13 -8.50 9.34
C GLU A 159 -14.83 -8.59 7.98
N GLY A 160 -14.06 -8.76 6.90
CA GLY A 160 -14.63 -8.82 5.56
C GLY A 160 -13.70 -8.29 4.48
N ARG A 161 -14.28 -7.62 3.50
CA ARG A 161 -13.53 -6.98 2.42
C ARG A 161 -14.01 -5.55 2.15
N ASP A 162 -13.06 -4.73 1.71
CA ASP A 162 -13.28 -3.37 1.22
C ASP A 162 -12.59 -3.15 -0.12
N PHE A 163 -12.95 -2.08 -0.81
CA PHE A 163 -12.38 -1.71 -2.10
C PHE A 163 -11.88 -0.27 -2.08
N GLY A 164 -10.64 -0.07 -2.56
CA GLY A 164 -10.08 1.26 -2.86
C GLY A 164 -9.83 1.41 -4.36
N ARG A 165 -10.18 2.56 -4.92
CA ARG A 165 -10.04 2.85 -6.36
C ARG A 165 -9.51 4.24 -6.60
N ALA A 166 -8.98 4.46 -7.80
CA ALA A 166 -8.67 5.81 -8.27
C ALA A 166 -9.93 6.69 -8.24
N GLY A 167 -9.77 7.91 -7.73
CA GLY A 167 -10.87 8.87 -7.55
C GLY A 167 -11.61 8.76 -6.22
N ASP A 168 -11.40 7.72 -5.42
CA ASP A 168 -11.90 7.63 -4.05
C ASP A 168 -11.11 8.58 -3.13
N ASN A 169 -11.69 8.93 -1.98
CA ASN A 169 -11.02 9.75 -0.96
C ASN A 169 -9.88 9.00 -0.22
N GLY A 170 -9.41 7.90 -0.79
CA GLY A 170 -8.50 6.98 -0.14
C GLY A 170 -9.19 6.11 0.90
N PHE A 171 -8.46 5.16 1.47
CA PHE A 171 -8.96 4.40 2.61
C PHE A 171 -7.84 4.07 3.60
N ILE A 172 -8.24 3.72 4.83
CA ILE A 172 -7.33 3.56 5.95
C ILE A 172 -7.56 2.20 6.58
N VAL A 173 -6.46 1.50 6.89
CA VAL A 173 -6.47 0.31 7.75
C VAL A 173 -5.97 0.71 9.12
N PRO A 174 -6.73 0.41 10.19
CA PRO A 174 -6.30 0.65 11.56
C PRO A 174 -5.04 -0.16 11.93
N ALA A 175 -4.36 0.33 12.98
CA ALA A 175 -3.22 -0.38 13.58
C ALA A 175 -3.57 -1.84 13.94
N ASP A 176 -2.58 -2.72 13.84
CA ASP A 176 -2.58 -4.12 14.27
C ASP A 176 -3.66 -5.01 13.58
N ARG A 177 -4.33 -4.49 12.55
CA ARG A 177 -5.32 -5.25 11.79
C ARG A 177 -4.64 -6.15 10.76
N PRO A 178 -4.80 -7.48 10.83
CA PRO A 178 -4.34 -8.37 9.78
C PRO A 178 -5.05 -8.09 8.47
N MET A 179 -4.29 -8.08 7.37
CA MET A 179 -4.82 -7.77 6.05
C MET A 179 -4.08 -8.48 4.92
N GLN A 180 -4.77 -8.60 3.79
CA GLN A 180 -4.20 -8.95 2.50
C GLN A 180 -4.81 -8.04 1.43
N LEU A 181 -3.96 -7.50 0.56
CA LEU A 181 -4.35 -6.73 -0.61
C LEU A 181 -4.32 -7.60 -1.86
N THR A 182 -5.31 -7.42 -2.73
CA THR A 182 -5.33 -7.95 -4.10
C THR A 182 -5.59 -6.83 -5.09
N VAL A 183 -4.74 -6.67 -6.09
CA VAL A 183 -4.95 -5.69 -7.16
C VAL A 183 -6.07 -6.14 -8.06
N MET A 184 -7.09 -5.28 -8.22
CA MET A 184 -8.33 -5.57 -8.93
C MET A 184 -8.38 -4.94 -10.31
N GLY A 185 -9.28 -5.48 -11.15
CA GLY A 185 -9.56 -4.93 -12.47
C GLY A 185 -8.52 -5.33 -13.52
N LYS A 186 -8.41 -4.52 -14.58
CA LYS A 186 -7.52 -4.75 -15.73
C LYS A 186 -6.36 -3.76 -15.79
N GLU A 187 -6.42 -2.71 -14.99
CA GLU A 187 -5.40 -1.66 -14.95
C GLU A 187 -4.35 -1.96 -13.89
N GLN A 188 -3.15 -1.49 -14.15
CA GLN A 188 -2.07 -1.49 -13.17
C GLN A 188 -2.44 -0.54 -12.03
N ARG A 189 -2.34 -1.02 -10.79
CA ARG A 189 -2.46 -0.14 -9.62
C ARG A 189 -1.24 0.77 -9.53
N ARG A 190 -1.50 2.08 -9.37
CA ARG A 190 -0.51 3.11 -9.06
C ARG A 190 -0.96 3.85 -7.80
N SER A 191 -0.16 3.82 -6.76
CA SER A 191 -0.58 4.36 -5.46
C SER A 191 0.57 4.97 -4.69
N LEU A 192 0.27 6.02 -3.93
CA LEU A 192 1.06 6.41 -2.77
C LEU A 192 0.48 5.71 -1.55
N VAL A 193 1.37 5.29 -0.66
CA VAL A 193 1.04 4.58 0.57
C VAL A 193 1.75 5.26 1.73
N LEU A 194 1.03 5.46 2.83
CA LEU A 194 1.55 5.93 4.10
C LEU A 194 1.37 4.84 5.15
N ILE A 195 2.43 4.48 5.85
CA ILE A 195 2.36 3.75 7.11
C ILE A 195 2.86 4.67 8.22
N LEU A 196 2.03 4.90 9.24
CA LEU A 196 2.47 5.50 10.49
C LEU A 196 2.85 4.39 11.46
N HIS A 197 4.09 4.35 11.91
CA HIS A 197 4.52 3.38 12.90
C HIS A 197 5.22 4.07 14.07
N GLU A 198 5.11 3.51 15.26
CA GLU A 198 5.83 4.00 16.43
C GLU A 198 7.34 4.02 16.11
N THR A 199 8.00 5.15 16.39
CA THR A 199 9.44 5.30 16.10
C THR A 199 10.24 4.23 16.80
N GLY A 200 11.11 3.55 16.04
CA GLY A 200 11.93 2.43 16.52
C GLY A 200 11.29 1.05 16.40
N LYS A 201 10.00 0.97 16.00
CA LYS A 201 9.36 -0.31 15.66
C LYS A 201 9.38 -0.56 14.15
N PRO A 202 9.41 -1.83 13.70
CA PRO A 202 9.24 -2.16 12.28
C PRO A 202 7.89 -1.62 11.74
N ALA A 203 7.88 -1.14 10.50
CA ALA A 203 6.65 -0.65 9.87
C ALA A 203 5.64 -1.76 9.54
N SER A 204 6.09 -3.02 9.42
CA SER A 204 5.23 -4.16 9.08
C SER A 204 5.61 -5.40 9.89
N GLY A 205 4.61 -6.22 10.23
CA GLY A 205 4.74 -7.54 10.83
C GLY A 205 4.11 -8.60 9.91
N PHE A 206 4.80 -9.73 9.74
CA PHE A 206 4.32 -10.87 8.94
C PHE A 206 3.89 -12.07 9.79
N ASP A 207 4.05 -11.97 11.09
CA ASP A 207 3.68 -13.01 12.06
C ASP A 207 2.21 -12.86 12.45
N THR A 208 1.33 -13.22 11.54
CA THR A 208 -0.11 -13.26 11.79
C THR A 208 -0.63 -14.68 11.60
N ASN A 209 -1.45 -15.15 12.56
CA ASN A 209 -2.16 -16.42 12.47
C ASN A 209 -3.44 -16.33 11.63
N TRP A 210 -3.79 -15.12 11.16
CA TRP A 210 -4.94 -14.92 10.32
C TRP A 210 -4.67 -15.38 8.88
N MET A 211 -5.62 -16.13 8.33
CA MET A 211 -5.59 -16.60 6.94
C MET A 211 -6.74 -15.97 6.15
N PRO A 212 -6.47 -15.37 4.99
CA PRO A 212 -7.51 -14.84 4.10
C PRO A 212 -8.50 -15.91 3.70
N LYS A 213 -9.80 -15.57 3.66
CA LYS A 213 -10.88 -16.43 3.18
C LYS A 213 -11.03 -16.44 1.66
N GLY A 214 -10.22 -15.63 0.96
CA GLY A 214 -10.28 -15.49 -0.48
C GLY A 214 -11.43 -14.62 -0.97
N LEU A 215 -11.92 -13.70 -0.15
CA LEU A 215 -13.04 -12.80 -0.50
C LEU A 215 -12.70 -11.86 -1.67
N CYS A 216 -11.40 -11.65 -1.93
CA CYS A 216 -10.88 -10.87 -3.04
C CYS A 216 -10.52 -11.71 -4.27
N ASN A 217 -10.81 -13.01 -4.27
CA ASN A 217 -10.62 -13.89 -5.42
C ASN A 217 -11.82 -13.73 -6.38
N GLN A 218 -11.65 -13.00 -7.47
CA GLN A 218 -12.62 -12.92 -8.58
C GLN A 218 -11.92 -13.17 -9.89
#